data_7b11e47a2b0dd4cb8c85fc5164511d5a
#
_entry.id   7b11e47a2b0dd4cb8c85fc5164511d5a
#
_cell.length_a   1.000
_cell.length_b   1.000
_cell.length_c   1.000
_cell.angle_alpha   90.00
_cell.angle_beta   90.00
_cell.angle_gamma   90.00
#
_symmetry.space_group_name_H-M   'P 1'
#
loop_
_entity.id
_entity.type
_entity.pdbx_description
1 polymer ?
#
loop_
_entity_poly.entity_id
_entity_poly.type
_entity_poly.pdbx_seq_one_letter_code
_entity_poly.pdbx_strand_id
1 'polypeptide(L)'
;MKKAFFLAAALGASLLAAAQTAQFSYFSYGGNDTRFDKEIDRSRQYLNPILAGFYPDPSICRKGDTYYLINSSFSFFPGVPIFTSKDLVNWTQLGHVLDRKSQLPLDRQNVSGGIFAPAITYNEKNKTFYMITTNVGAGNFFVKTKDPAKGWSEPIYLPKVGGIDPSFFFDKDGRGYIVNNDEPIGGHVYEGERSIMLHYFDVEGDSVVGDQIEIVRSGSHVQKHPIWIEGPHLYRIGKYYYLMCAEGGTGAWHSEVIFRSKKPEGPWEEFTEGNPILTQRTGLDPQRPDIVTSAGHADLVSTPEGDWYAVFLACRPYEDDFYNTGRDTYLLPVSWENGWPTILEKDKAIPTVNEKEGLQPKENCLTGNFEYCDRFASDTLDIRWMFLRNPSDFYTLDGKGLTLHAKPVNISQKESPSAIFARQQHHTFTAETEVAFTPRSAKELAGFTLLQNEEYNFVFGKTLVGGKPALTLTRSEKETVRISTVFLNEKEAAAPVKLKICGKGRYYDFYYSTGGDWVLMTRGVDAINLSTNRSGGFIGACIGLYATSDNPLK
;
A
#
# COMPACT_ATOMS: atom_id res chain seq x y z
N MET A 1 -64.70 -21.20 48.70
CA MET A 1 -63.24 -21.36 48.83
C MET A 1 -62.61 -21.00 47.48
N LYS A 2 -62.13 -19.75 47.34
CA LYS A 2 -61.43 -19.29 46.11
C LYS A 2 -59.94 -19.29 46.41
N LYS A 3 -59.18 -20.11 45.71
CA LYS A 3 -57.71 -20.11 45.77
C LYS A 3 -57.19 -19.02 44.82
N ALA A 4 -56.55 -17.98 45.37
CA ALA A 4 -55.78 -17.01 44.62
C ALA A 4 -54.41 -17.58 44.28
N PHE A 5 -54.06 -17.64 42.97
CA PHE A 5 -52.71 -17.90 42.48
C PHE A 5 -51.98 -16.58 42.37
N PHE A 6 -50.92 -16.39 43.15
CA PHE A 6 -49.96 -15.32 42.96
C PHE A 6 -48.96 -15.75 41.89
N LEU A 7 -48.98 -15.06 40.75
CA LEU A 7 -47.96 -15.20 39.69
C LEU A 7 -46.86 -14.19 40.01
N ALA A 8 -45.73 -14.64 40.49
CA ALA A 8 -44.54 -13.82 40.65
C ALA A 8 -43.88 -13.64 39.28
N ALA A 9 -44.01 -12.47 38.64
CA ALA A 9 -43.26 -12.12 37.46
C ALA A 9 -41.85 -11.72 37.89
N ALA A 10 -40.86 -12.59 37.65
CA ALA A 10 -39.45 -12.25 37.74
C ALA A 10 -39.10 -11.40 36.54
N LEU A 11 -38.99 -10.08 36.71
CA LEU A 11 -38.35 -9.20 35.74
C LEU A 11 -36.82 -9.51 35.74
N GLY A 12 -36.38 -10.34 34.81
CA GLY A 12 -34.98 -10.48 34.47
C GLY A 12 -34.56 -9.22 33.70
N ALA A 13 -34.04 -8.22 34.38
CA ALA A 13 -33.32 -7.14 33.73
C ALA A 13 -32.03 -7.72 33.15
N SER A 14 -32.06 -8.11 31.88
CA SER A 14 -30.84 -8.33 31.09
C SER A 14 -30.15 -6.97 30.96
N LEU A 15 -29.14 -6.74 31.79
CA LEU A 15 -28.17 -5.67 31.58
C LEU A 15 -27.52 -5.91 30.20
N LEU A 16 -28.02 -5.22 29.19
CA LEU A 16 -27.37 -5.08 27.90
C LEU A 16 -26.04 -4.38 28.18
N ALA A 17 -24.95 -5.14 28.30
CA ALA A 17 -23.62 -4.57 28.41
C ALA A 17 -23.39 -3.70 27.15
N ALA A 18 -23.28 -2.40 27.34
CA ALA A 18 -22.94 -1.47 26.26
C ALA A 18 -21.60 -1.92 25.66
N ALA A 19 -21.48 -1.82 24.34
CA ALA A 19 -20.22 -2.10 23.64
C ALA A 19 -19.08 -1.28 24.27
N GLN A 20 -17.93 -1.90 24.45
CA GLN A 20 -16.75 -1.20 24.97
C GLN A 20 -16.25 -0.19 23.94
N THR A 21 -15.97 1.04 24.37
CA THR A 21 -15.53 2.12 23.47
C THR A 21 -14.19 2.70 23.91
N ALA A 22 -13.38 3.07 22.93
CA ALA A 22 -12.16 3.83 23.11
C ALA A 22 -12.25 5.16 22.36
N GLN A 23 -11.98 6.28 23.04
CA GLN A 23 -12.00 7.61 22.43
C GLN A 23 -10.57 8.10 22.21
N PHE A 24 -10.29 8.54 20.96
CA PHE A 24 -9.04 9.15 20.55
C PHE A 24 -9.27 10.61 20.21
N SER A 25 -8.56 11.52 20.89
CA SER A 25 -8.74 12.97 20.70
C SER A 25 -7.95 13.50 19.51
N TYR A 26 -6.88 12.83 19.11
CA TYR A 26 -6.07 13.16 17.94
C TYR A 26 -5.15 12.00 17.54
N PHE A 27 -4.62 12.11 16.33
CA PHE A 27 -3.44 11.40 15.87
C PHE A 27 -2.49 12.40 15.21
N SER A 28 -1.23 12.42 15.61
CA SER A 28 -0.19 13.19 14.93
C SER A 28 0.93 12.29 14.44
N TYR A 29 1.52 12.68 13.32
CA TYR A 29 2.65 12.01 12.71
C TYR A 29 3.63 13.05 12.18
N GLY A 30 4.91 12.87 12.43
CA GLY A 30 5.98 13.70 11.87
C GLY A 30 7.16 12.83 11.45
N GLY A 31 7.68 13.09 10.25
CA GLY A 31 8.84 12.44 9.68
C GLY A 31 10.06 13.35 9.65
N ASN A 32 11.25 12.76 9.88
CA ASN A 32 12.52 13.50 9.91
C ASN A 32 13.68 12.63 9.39
N ASP A 33 13.56 12.13 8.16
CA ASP A 33 14.61 11.37 7.51
C ASP A 33 15.70 12.28 6.96
N THR A 34 16.95 12.06 7.36
CA THR A 34 18.09 12.90 6.94
C THR A 34 18.32 12.92 5.42
N ARG A 35 17.88 11.89 4.69
CA ARG A 35 17.94 11.90 3.22
C ARG A 35 17.12 13.04 2.58
N PHE A 36 16.10 13.53 3.28
CA PHE A 36 15.24 14.61 2.82
C PHE A 36 15.66 16.01 3.34
N ASP A 37 16.73 16.11 4.14
CA ASP A 37 17.29 17.37 4.64
C ASP A 37 18.15 18.05 3.57
N LYS A 38 17.68 18.06 2.31
CA LYS A 38 18.37 18.64 1.16
C LYS A 38 17.66 19.92 0.73
N GLU A 39 18.38 21.01 0.69
CA GLU A 39 17.87 22.24 0.08
C GLU A 39 17.74 22.03 -1.42
N ILE A 40 16.53 22.19 -1.95
CA ILE A 40 16.21 22.05 -3.37
C ILE A 40 15.42 23.26 -3.86
N ASP A 41 15.64 23.63 -5.11
CA ASP A 41 14.78 24.56 -5.83
C ASP A 41 13.53 23.83 -6.32
N ARG A 42 12.45 23.90 -5.55
CA ARG A 42 11.20 23.19 -5.83
C ARG A 42 10.50 23.63 -7.13
N SER A 43 10.95 24.67 -7.79
CA SER A 43 10.43 25.08 -9.10
C SER A 43 10.99 24.23 -10.25
N ARG A 44 12.11 23.51 -10.00
CA ARG A 44 12.81 22.69 -11.01
C ARG A 44 13.48 21.43 -10.46
N GLN A 45 13.37 21.18 -9.16
CA GLN A 45 13.92 19.99 -8.53
C GLN A 45 12.87 19.29 -7.68
N TYR A 46 12.95 17.96 -7.61
CA TYR A 46 12.07 17.15 -6.80
C TYR A 46 12.82 16.04 -6.05
N LEU A 47 12.20 15.56 -4.99
CA LEU A 47 12.69 14.45 -4.19
C LEU A 47 12.07 13.12 -4.66
N ASN A 48 12.89 12.09 -4.77
CA ASN A 48 12.45 10.71 -4.81
C ASN A 48 12.54 10.06 -3.42
N PRO A 49 11.56 9.20 -3.06
CA PRO A 49 10.35 8.82 -3.80
C PRO A 49 9.33 9.98 -3.91
N ILE A 50 8.54 9.99 -4.99
CA ILE A 50 7.44 10.97 -5.16
C ILE A 50 6.23 10.63 -4.29
N LEU A 51 6.03 9.35 -3.93
CA LEU A 51 5.13 8.89 -2.87
C LEU A 51 5.93 8.01 -1.93
N ALA A 52 6.18 8.50 -0.71
CA ALA A 52 6.94 7.79 0.31
C ALA A 52 6.04 6.88 1.14
N GLY A 53 6.54 5.71 1.52
CA GLY A 53 5.82 4.69 2.27
C GLY A 53 5.14 3.65 1.38
N PHE A 54 4.16 2.97 1.91
CA PHE A 54 3.43 1.89 1.26
C PHE A 54 2.59 2.39 0.06
N TYR A 55 3.25 2.61 -1.07
CA TYR A 55 2.67 2.93 -2.39
C TYR A 55 3.36 2.10 -3.47
N PRO A 56 3.19 0.76 -3.48
CA PRO A 56 3.85 -0.14 -4.42
C PRO A 56 3.10 -0.24 -5.75
N ASP A 57 3.76 -0.87 -6.73
CA ASP A 57 3.20 -1.25 -8.02
C ASP A 57 2.46 -0.07 -8.71
N PRO A 58 3.17 1.06 -8.93
CA PRO A 58 2.54 2.24 -9.51
C PRO A 58 2.17 2.01 -10.97
N SER A 59 0.95 2.43 -11.35
CA SER A 59 0.57 2.53 -12.77
C SER A 59 0.04 3.93 -13.06
N ILE A 60 0.35 4.44 -14.27
CA ILE A 60 0.11 5.83 -14.64
C ILE A 60 -0.52 5.96 -16.02
N CYS A 61 -1.49 6.86 -16.16
CA CYS A 61 -1.97 7.28 -17.48
C CYS A 61 -2.15 8.79 -17.54
N ARG A 62 -2.32 9.31 -18.76
CA ARG A 62 -2.54 10.75 -19.01
C ARG A 62 -3.81 10.97 -19.82
N LYS A 63 -4.57 12.01 -19.43
CA LYS A 63 -5.68 12.55 -20.22
C LYS A 63 -5.47 14.07 -20.38
N GLY A 64 -5.17 14.49 -21.59
CA GLY A 64 -4.81 15.89 -21.83
C GLY A 64 -3.51 16.25 -21.10
N ASP A 65 -3.59 17.23 -20.20
CA ASP A 65 -2.50 17.72 -19.35
C ASP A 65 -2.51 17.16 -17.92
N THR A 66 -3.39 16.21 -17.63
CA THR A 66 -3.56 15.64 -16.31
C THR A 66 -3.08 14.19 -16.27
N TYR A 67 -2.21 13.89 -15.32
CA TYR A 67 -1.73 12.55 -15.01
C TYR A 67 -2.55 11.94 -13.89
N TYR A 68 -2.77 10.63 -13.98
CA TYR A 68 -3.47 9.81 -12.98
C TYR A 68 -2.56 8.66 -12.59
N LEU A 69 -2.31 8.50 -11.29
CA LEU A 69 -1.43 7.49 -10.71
C LEU A 69 -2.24 6.65 -9.72
N ILE A 70 -2.05 5.36 -9.74
CA ILE A 70 -2.65 4.40 -8.80
C ILE A 70 -1.61 3.44 -8.23
N ASN A 71 -1.94 2.80 -7.09
CA ASN A 71 -1.07 1.84 -6.42
C ASN A 71 -1.84 0.64 -5.86
N SER A 72 -1.14 -0.46 -5.62
CA SER A 72 -1.68 -1.62 -4.89
C SER A 72 -2.13 -1.25 -3.49
N SER A 73 -3.20 -1.89 -3.04
CA SER A 73 -3.75 -1.69 -1.69
C SER A 73 -3.87 -2.98 -0.88
N PHE A 74 -3.60 -4.12 -1.47
CA PHE A 74 -3.72 -5.44 -0.85
C PHE A 74 -5.06 -5.59 -0.10
N SER A 75 -5.04 -6.00 1.16
CA SER A 75 -6.29 -6.18 1.94
C SER A 75 -6.74 -4.91 2.68
N PHE A 76 -6.31 -3.72 2.25
CA PHE A 76 -6.80 -2.46 2.81
C PHE A 76 -8.00 -1.91 2.03
N PHE A 77 -8.96 -1.37 2.79
CA PHE A 77 -10.14 -0.67 2.31
C PHE A 77 -10.09 0.82 2.76
N PRO A 78 -10.47 1.82 1.93
CA PRO A 78 -10.76 1.68 0.50
C PRO A 78 -9.54 1.23 -0.29
N GLY A 79 -9.75 0.56 -1.44
CA GLY A 79 -8.68 0.00 -2.26
C GLY A 79 -8.30 0.88 -3.43
N VAL A 80 -7.05 0.74 -3.86
CA VAL A 80 -6.46 1.41 -5.01
C VAL A 80 -6.55 2.93 -4.88
N PRO A 81 -5.68 3.56 -4.07
CA PRO A 81 -5.62 5.01 -4.01
C PRO A 81 -5.32 5.58 -5.39
N ILE A 82 -6.01 6.65 -5.78
CA ILE A 82 -5.82 7.36 -7.04
C ILE A 82 -5.40 8.80 -6.80
N PHE A 83 -4.37 9.23 -7.52
CA PHE A 83 -3.78 10.55 -7.43
C PHE A 83 -3.85 11.27 -8.77
N THR A 84 -3.85 12.61 -8.74
CA THR A 84 -3.74 13.46 -9.92
C THR A 84 -2.57 14.42 -9.78
N SER A 85 -1.92 14.71 -10.92
CA SER A 85 -0.86 15.71 -11.03
C SER A 85 -0.91 16.42 -12.39
N LYS A 86 -0.35 17.63 -12.46
CA LYS A 86 -0.11 18.36 -13.70
C LYS A 86 1.36 18.34 -14.14
N ASP A 87 2.25 17.89 -13.24
CA ASP A 87 3.69 17.97 -13.45
C ASP A 87 4.45 16.67 -13.11
N LEU A 88 3.75 15.56 -12.82
CA LEU A 88 4.30 14.25 -12.44
C LEU A 88 4.96 14.20 -11.04
N VAL A 89 5.12 15.31 -10.37
CA VAL A 89 5.82 15.43 -9.08
C VAL A 89 4.87 15.81 -7.95
N ASN A 90 4.05 16.83 -8.17
CA ASN A 90 3.14 17.37 -7.18
C ASN A 90 1.77 16.67 -7.26
N TRP A 91 1.61 15.62 -6.49
CA TRP A 91 0.42 14.76 -6.47
C TRP A 91 -0.62 15.21 -5.46
N THR A 92 -1.88 15.01 -5.79
CA THR A 92 -3.03 15.14 -4.88
C THR A 92 -3.81 13.86 -4.93
N GLN A 93 -4.07 13.26 -3.78
CA GLN A 93 -4.98 12.11 -3.73
C GLN A 93 -6.40 12.56 -4.07
N LEU A 94 -6.96 11.98 -5.13
CA LEU A 94 -8.31 12.27 -5.60
C LEU A 94 -9.36 11.47 -4.84
N GLY A 95 -9.00 10.26 -4.44
CA GLY A 95 -9.89 9.29 -3.81
C GLY A 95 -9.31 7.88 -3.88
N HIS A 96 -10.21 6.94 -4.07
CA HIS A 96 -9.88 5.52 -4.29
C HIS A 96 -10.73 5.00 -5.46
N VAL A 97 -10.16 4.10 -6.23
CA VAL A 97 -10.86 3.45 -7.35
C VAL A 97 -11.91 2.46 -6.85
N LEU A 98 -11.58 1.74 -5.78
CA LEU A 98 -12.42 0.72 -5.17
C LEU A 98 -12.85 1.19 -3.78
N ASP A 99 -13.98 1.87 -3.69
CA ASP A 99 -14.49 2.53 -2.48
C ASP A 99 -15.75 1.89 -1.90
N ARG A 100 -16.24 0.80 -2.50
CA ARG A 100 -17.43 0.07 -2.06
C ARG A 100 -17.11 -1.39 -1.74
N LYS A 101 -17.77 -1.93 -0.73
CA LYS A 101 -17.61 -3.35 -0.32
C LYS A 101 -17.96 -4.32 -1.45
N SER A 102 -18.90 -3.96 -2.33
CA SER A 102 -19.25 -4.74 -3.53
C SER A 102 -18.10 -4.91 -4.52
N GLN A 103 -17.17 -3.94 -4.55
CA GLN A 103 -15.99 -3.97 -5.42
C GLN A 103 -14.81 -4.76 -4.80
N LEU A 104 -14.80 -4.95 -3.48
CA LEU A 104 -13.67 -5.47 -2.71
C LEU A 104 -14.08 -6.62 -1.79
N PRO A 105 -14.18 -7.87 -2.27
CA PRO A 105 -14.33 -9.04 -1.41
C PRO A 105 -12.97 -9.35 -0.74
N LEU A 106 -12.76 -8.83 0.47
CA LEU A 106 -11.49 -8.97 1.23
C LEU A 106 -11.62 -9.88 2.47
N ASP A 107 -12.77 -10.50 2.68
CA ASP A 107 -13.04 -11.29 3.87
C ASP A 107 -12.02 -12.43 4.02
N ARG A 108 -11.39 -12.50 5.23
CA ARG A 108 -10.41 -13.51 5.63
C ARG A 108 -9.13 -13.57 4.76
N GLN A 109 -8.91 -12.63 3.87
CA GLN A 109 -7.64 -12.56 3.15
C GLN A 109 -6.51 -12.11 4.09
N ASN A 110 -5.29 -12.59 3.86
CA ASN A 110 -4.09 -12.12 4.57
C ASN A 110 -3.89 -10.62 4.32
N VAL A 111 -3.18 -9.92 5.21
CA VAL A 111 -2.87 -8.51 5.04
C VAL A 111 -2.26 -8.22 3.66
N SER A 112 -1.31 -9.05 3.21
CA SER A 112 -0.71 -8.97 1.87
C SER A 112 -1.45 -9.79 0.80
N GLY A 113 -2.73 -10.13 1.01
CA GLY A 113 -3.66 -10.63 0.00
C GLY A 113 -4.43 -9.49 -0.67
N GLY A 114 -5.60 -9.76 -1.23
CA GLY A 114 -6.46 -8.73 -1.84
C GLY A 114 -5.95 -8.22 -3.17
N ILE A 115 -5.80 -6.91 -3.31
CA ILE A 115 -5.57 -6.22 -4.59
C ILE A 115 -4.09 -6.09 -4.91
N PHE A 116 -3.67 -6.75 -5.99
CA PHE A 116 -2.31 -6.73 -6.54
C PHE A 116 -2.26 -5.87 -7.80
N ALA A 117 -1.17 -5.14 -7.98
CA ALA A 117 -0.73 -4.42 -9.19
C ALA A 117 -1.89 -3.92 -10.08
N PRO A 118 -2.65 -2.91 -9.64
CA PRO A 118 -3.67 -2.30 -10.48
C PRO A 118 -3.02 -1.49 -11.60
N ALA A 119 -3.51 -1.65 -12.83
CA ALA A 119 -3.07 -0.87 -13.99
C ALA A 119 -4.19 0.06 -14.47
N ILE A 120 -3.87 1.35 -14.68
CA ILE A 120 -4.80 2.36 -15.17
C ILE A 120 -4.49 2.75 -16.60
N THR A 121 -5.51 2.74 -17.46
CA THR A 121 -5.38 3.12 -18.86
C THR A 121 -6.53 4.02 -19.29
N TYR A 122 -6.23 5.07 -20.04
CA TYR A 122 -7.23 5.92 -20.65
C TYR A 122 -7.40 5.54 -22.13
N ASN A 123 -8.58 5.10 -22.51
CA ASN A 123 -8.91 4.82 -23.91
C ASN A 123 -9.39 6.11 -24.60
N GLU A 124 -8.52 6.67 -25.42
CA GLU A 124 -8.77 7.92 -26.16
C GLU A 124 -9.97 7.81 -27.12
N LYS A 125 -10.25 6.63 -27.66
CA LYS A 125 -11.32 6.43 -28.66
C LYS A 125 -12.71 6.54 -28.04
N ASN A 126 -12.94 5.88 -26.91
CA ASN A 126 -14.23 5.91 -26.22
C ASN A 126 -14.26 6.84 -25.00
N LYS A 127 -13.15 7.60 -24.74
CA LYS A 127 -13.02 8.57 -23.64
C LYS A 127 -13.32 7.97 -22.26
N THR A 128 -12.81 6.77 -22.00
CA THR A 128 -13.08 6.02 -20.78
C THR A 128 -11.76 5.64 -20.10
N PHE A 129 -11.71 5.80 -18.78
CA PHE A 129 -10.68 5.21 -17.94
C PHE A 129 -11.05 3.78 -17.60
N TYR A 130 -10.07 2.90 -17.63
CA TYR A 130 -10.13 1.51 -17.21
C TYR A 130 -9.10 1.29 -16.13
N MET A 131 -9.46 0.64 -15.04
CA MET A 131 -8.53 0.10 -14.07
C MET A 131 -8.75 -1.41 -14.00
N ILE A 132 -7.70 -2.18 -14.27
CA ILE A 132 -7.68 -3.63 -14.21
C ILE A 132 -6.73 -4.08 -13.12
N THR A 133 -7.03 -5.18 -12.42
CA THR A 133 -6.23 -5.67 -11.31
C THR A 133 -6.54 -7.13 -11.00
N THR A 134 -5.73 -7.73 -10.13
CA THR A 134 -5.97 -9.03 -9.53
C THR A 134 -6.42 -8.87 -8.09
N ASN A 135 -7.56 -9.45 -7.72
CA ASN A 135 -7.82 -9.81 -6.33
C ASN A 135 -7.43 -11.28 -6.16
N VAL A 136 -6.35 -11.56 -5.43
CA VAL A 136 -5.82 -12.93 -5.32
C VAL A 136 -6.79 -13.92 -4.67
N GLY A 137 -7.80 -13.43 -3.96
CA GLY A 137 -8.89 -14.25 -3.40
C GLY A 137 -10.11 -14.38 -4.32
N ALA A 138 -10.18 -13.66 -5.47
CA ALA A 138 -11.37 -13.60 -6.32
C ALA A 138 -11.08 -13.64 -7.83
N GLY A 139 -9.83 -13.41 -8.27
CA GLY A 139 -9.40 -13.41 -9.68
C GLY A 139 -9.27 -12.02 -10.29
N ASN A 140 -8.99 -11.98 -11.58
CA ASN A 140 -8.78 -10.77 -12.36
C ASN A 140 -10.12 -10.09 -12.70
N PHE A 141 -10.16 -8.78 -12.57
CA PHE A 141 -11.32 -7.96 -12.90
C PHE A 141 -10.92 -6.55 -13.29
N PHE A 142 -11.85 -5.81 -13.88
CA PHE A 142 -11.66 -4.38 -14.12
C PHE A 142 -12.90 -3.58 -13.72
N VAL A 143 -12.68 -2.28 -13.54
CA VAL A 143 -13.71 -1.25 -13.38
C VAL A 143 -13.43 -0.11 -14.35
N LYS A 144 -14.45 0.65 -14.73
CA LYS A 144 -14.30 1.75 -15.70
C LYS A 144 -15.11 2.98 -15.31
N THR A 145 -14.68 4.15 -15.80
CA THR A 145 -15.37 5.43 -15.59
C THR A 145 -15.04 6.44 -16.69
N LYS A 146 -15.92 7.41 -16.88
CA LYS A 146 -15.65 8.60 -17.72
C LYS A 146 -14.95 9.71 -16.94
N ASP A 147 -15.10 9.71 -15.62
CA ASP A 147 -14.57 10.72 -14.71
C ASP A 147 -14.17 10.08 -13.38
N PRO A 148 -12.86 9.90 -13.12
CA PRO A 148 -12.37 9.30 -11.89
C PRO A 148 -12.82 9.99 -10.60
N ALA A 149 -13.19 11.28 -10.64
CA ALA A 149 -13.68 12.02 -9.48
C ALA A 149 -15.13 11.70 -9.12
N LYS A 150 -15.89 11.02 -9.99
CA LYS A 150 -17.31 10.66 -9.81
C LYS A 150 -17.54 9.21 -9.47
N GLY A 151 -16.47 8.46 -9.22
CA GLY A 151 -16.54 7.04 -8.90
C GLY A 151 -16.41 6.12 -10.13
N TRP A 152 -16.39 4.83 -9.86
CA TRP A 152 -16.10 3.76 -10.81
C TRP A 152 -17.25 2.75 -10.87
N SER A 153 -17.32 1.98 -11.94
CA SER A 153 -18.33 0.92 -12.11
C SER A 153 -18.21 -0.18 -11.05
N GLU A 154 -19.21 -1.06 -11.01
CA GLU A 154 -19.05 -2.37 -10.36
C GLU A 154 -18.00 -3.20 -11.11
N PRO A 155 -17.35 -4.20 -10.45
CA PRO A 155 -16.34 -5.06 -11.05
C PRO A 155 -16.90 -5.90 -12.21
N ILE A 156 -16.12 -5.98 -13.28
CA ILE A 156 -16.36 -6.92 -14.39
C ILE A 156 -15.23 -7.95 -14.34
N TYR A 157 -15.55 -9.17 -13.89
CA TYR A 157 -14.58 -10.24 -13.75
C TYR A 157 -14.20 -10.85 -15.10
N LEU A 158 -12.92 -11.25 -15.22
CA LEU A 158 -12.30 -11.79 -16.43
C LEU A 158 -11.85 -13.25 -16.22
N PRO A 159 -12.76 -14.23 -16.18
CA PRO A 159 -12.43 -15.61 -15.82
C PRO A 159 -11.50 -16.32 -16.82
N LYS A 160 -11.30 -15.76 -18.02
CA LYS A 160 -10.35 -16.25 -19.01
C LYS A 160 -8.92 -15.69 -18.85
N VAL A 161 -8.72 -14.69 -17.99
CA VAL A 161 -7.40 -14.13 -17.67
C VAL A 161 -6.93 -14.80 -16.40
N GLY A 162 -5.94 -15.68 -16.52
CA GLY A 162 -5.28 -16.32 -15.39
C GLY A 162 -4.22 -15.43 -14.74
N GLY A 163 -3.40 -16.00 -13.84
CA GLY A 163 -2.25 -15.34 -13.26
C GLY A 163 -2.54 -14.00 -12.57
N ILE A 164 -1.58 -13.07 -12.66
CA ILE A 164 -1.62 -11.78 -11.97
C ILE A 164 -1.17 -10.62 -12.88
N ASP A 165 -1.21 -9.40 -12.37
CA ASP A 165 -0.69 -8.16 -12.96
C ASP A 165 -1.24 -7.86 -14.37
N PRO A 166 -2.55 -7.89 -14.58
CA PRO A 166 -3.09 -7.57 -15.88
C PRO A 166 -3.00 -6.08 -16.18
N SER A 167 -2.71 -5.71 -17.43
CA SER A 167 -2.83 -4.33 -17.92
C SER A 167 -3.57 -4.26 -19.26
N PHE A 168 -4.30 -3.17 -19.47
CA PHE A 168 -4.95 -2.89 -20.75
C PHE A 168 -4.04 -2.13 -21.69
N PHE A 169 -4.13 -2.47 -22.98
CA PHE A 169 -3.65 -1.64 -24.06
C PHE A 169 -4.77 -1.46 -25.11
N PHE A 170 -5.03 -0.20 -25.48
CA PHE A 170 -5.98 0.16 -26.53
C PHE A 170 -5.23 0.78 -27.71
N ASP A 171 -5.22 0.08 -28.84
CA ASP A 171 -4.53 0.57 -30.03
C ASP A 171 -5.34 1.67 -30.73
N LYS A 172 -4.67 2.46 -31.56
CA LYS A 172 -5.26 3.57 -32.33
C LYS A 172 -6.37 3.14 -33.28
N ASP A 173 -6.35 1.90 -33.74
CA ASP A 173 -7.43 1.32 -34.57
C ASP A 173 -8.68 0.92 -33.76
N GLY A 174 -8.56 0.94 -32.43
CA GLY A 174 -9.65 0.64 -31.49
C GLY A 174 -9.67 -0.78 -30.97
N ARG A 175 -8.72 -1.63 -31.35
CA ARG A 175 -8.54 -2.94 -30.76
C ARG A 175 -8.08 -2.82 -29.33
N GLY A 176 -8.64 -3.65 -28.46
CA GLY A 176 -8.25 -3.78 -27.07
C GLY A 176 -7.43 -5.05 -26.84
N TYR A 177 -6.47 -4.97 -25.97
CA TYR A 177 -5.62 -6.08 -25.54
C TYR A 177 -5.47 -6.06 -24.03
N ILE A 178 -5.30 -7.26 -23.45
CA ILE A 178 -4.86 -7.43 -22.06
C ILE A 178 -3.56 -8.21 -22.12
N VAL A 179 -2.54 -7.77 -21.37
CA VAL A 179 -1.33 -8.55 -21.10
C VAL A 179 -1.23 -8.82 -19.60
N ASN A 180 -0.75 -10.00 -19.21
CA ASN A 180 -0.62 -10.40 -17.81
C ASN A 180 0.47 -11.46 -17.63
N ASN A 181 0.95 -11.62 -16.38
CA ASN A 181 1.80 -12.73 -15.99
C ASN A 181 0.94 -13.98 -15.77
N ASP A 182 1.41 -15.14 -16.24
CA ASP A 182 0.77 -16.44 -15.98
C ASP A 182 1.80 -17.58 -16.00
N GLU A 183 1.35 -18.79 -15.67
CA GLU A 183 2.12 -20.02 -15.90
C GLU A 183 2.40 -20.21 -17.40
N PRO A 184 3.60 -20.66 -17.77
CA PRO A 184 3.91 -20.97 -19.16
C PRO A 184 2.97 -22.03 -19.75
N ILE A 185 2.59 -21.89 -21.03
CA ILE A 185 1.81 -22.91 -21.71
C ILE A 185 2.60 -24.24 -21.74
N GLY A 186 2.00 -25.29 -21.19
CA GLY A 186 2.65 -26.60 -21.02
C GLY A 186 3.44 -26.75 -19.71
N GLY A 187 3.38 -25.75 -18.82
CA GLY A 187 4.01 -25.74 -17.51
C GLY A 187 5.45 -25.19 -17.52
N HIS A 188 5.95 -24.83 -16.33
CA HIS A 188 7.30 -24.33 -16.14
C HIS A 188 8.35 -25.47 -16.14
N VAL A 189 9.57 -25.16 -16.54
CA VAL A 189 10.71 -26.11 -16.55
C VAL A 189 11.70 -25.86 -15.41
N TYR A 190 11.59 -24.72 -14.71
CA TYR A 190 12.32 -24.40 -13.49
C TYR A 190 11.46 -23.52 -12.57
N GLU A 191 11.75 -23.53 -11.28
CA GLU A 191 11.04 -22.74 -10.29
C GLU A 191 11.16 -21.24 -10.59
N GLY A 192 10.03 -20.53 -10.55
CA GLY A 192 9.97 -19.10 -10.87
C GLY A 192 9.88 -18.78 -12.36
N GLU A 193 9.90 -19.76 -13.26
CA GLU A 193 9.59 -19.52 -14.67
C GLU A 193 8.14 -19.06 -14.80
N ARG A 194 7.93 -17.92 -15.48
CA ARG A 194 6.62 -17.35 -15.80
C ARG A 194 6.60 -16.90 -17.25
N SER A 195 5.43 -16.63 -17.76
CA SER A 195 5.24 -16.12 -19.12
C SER A 195 4.32 -14.92 -19.13
N ILE A 196 4.49 -14.08 -20.14
CA ILE A 196 3.54 -13.02 -20.45
C ILE A 196 2.56 -13.51 -21.48
N MET A 197 1.29 -13.44 -21.12
CA MET A 197 0.17 -13.78 -21.97
C MET A 197 -0.45 -12.51 -22.56
N LEU A 198 -0.99 -12.64 -23.77
CA LEU A 198 -1.78 -11.61 -24.43
C LEU A 198 -3.17 -12.16 -24.73
N HIS A 199 -4.18 -11.33 -24.47
CA HIS A 199 -5.58 -11.61 -24.78
C HIS A 199 -6.15 -10.50 -25.66
N TYR A 200 -7.01 -10.84 -26.62
CA TYR A 200 -7.84 -9.86 -27.31
C TYR A 200 -9.03 -9.48 -26.43
N PHE A 201 -9.32 -8.20 -26.38
CA PHE A 201 -10.41 -7.66 -25.58
C PHE A 201 -11.44 -6.94 -26.46
N ASP A 202 -12.69 -7.38 -26.40
CA ASP A 202 -13.83 -6.69 -27.00
C ASP A 202 -14.21 -5.50 -26.10
N VAL A 203 -13.90 -4.29 -26.59
CA VAL A 203 -14.12 -3.03 -25.85
C VAL A 203 -15.61 -2.69 -25.70
N GLU A 204 -16.46 -3.14 -26.62
CA GLU A 204 -17.91 -2.91 -26.59
C GLU A 204 -18.62 -3.95 -25.73
N GLY A 205 -18.20 -5.22 -25.83
CA GLY A 205 -18.75 -6.33 -25.07
C GLY A 205 -18.13 -6.55 -23.69
N ASP A 206 -17.12 -5.76 -23.31
CA ASP A 206 -16.42 -5.87 -22.01
C ASP A 206 -15.91 -7.29 -21.70
N SER A 207 -15.37 -7.99 -22.71
CA SER A 207 -15.04 -9.40 -22.59
C SER A 207 -13.78 -9.80 -23.35
N VAL A 208 -13.15 -10.89 -22.89
CA VAL A 208 -12.01 -11.52 -23.57
C VAL A 208 -12.51 -12.40 -24.73
N VAL A 209 -11.91 -12.24 -25.91
CA VAL A 209 -12.23 -12.94 -27.15
C VAL A 209 -11.10 -13.89 -27.55
N GLY A 210 -11.44 -15.11 -27.90
CA GLY A 210 -10.47 -16.13 -28.31
C GLY A 210 -9.69 -16.75 -27.15
N ASP A 211 -8.57 -17.38 -27.50
CA ASP A 211 -7.66 -18.02 -26.57
C ASP A 211 -6.49 -17.08 -26.24
N GLN A 212 -5.83 -17.31 -25.12
CA GLN A 212 -4.61 -16.59 -24.75
C GLN A 212 -3.44 -16.96 -25.68
N ILE A 213 -2.53 -16.01 -25.86
CA ILE A 213 -1.31 -16.15 -26.66
C ILE A 213 -0.12 -15.93 -25.73
N GLU A 214 0.77 -16.92 -25.62
CA GLU A 214 2.05 -16.75 -24.92
C GLU A 214 2.98 -15.91 -25.79
N ILE A 215 3.29 -14.67 -25.37
CA ILE A 215 4.06 -13.72 -26.18
C ILE A 215 5.52 -13.61 -25.76
N VAL A 216 5.84 -13.79 -24.46
CA VAL A 216 7.20 -13.89 -23.93
C VAL A 216 7.23 -14.99 -22.88
N ARG A 217 8.14 -15.94 -23.02
CA ARG A 217 8.36 -17.00 -22.04
C ARG A 217 9.65 -16.75 -21.27
N SER A 218 9.63 -17.02 -19.98
CA SER A 218 10.73 -16.94 -19.01
C SER A 218 11.17 -15.52 -18.66
N GLY A 219 11.31 -14.60 -19.59
CA GLY A 219 11.80 -13.24 -19.40
C GLY A 219 13.00 -12.90 -20.28
N SER A 220 13.86 -11.99 -19.82
CA SER A 220 15.05 -11.56 -20.56
C SER A 220 16.18 -12.57 -20.47
N HIS A 221 16.63 -13.06 -21.63
CA HIS A 221 17.69 -14.07 -21.75
C HIS A 221 19.11 -13.52 -21.50
N VAL A 222 19.26 -12.25 -21.14
CA VAL A 222 20.53 -11.73 -20.59
C VAL A 222 20.88 -12.42 -19.28
N GLN A 223 19.90 -13.07 -18.63
CA GLN A 223 20.08 -13.97 -17.49
C GLN A 223 19.89 -15.45 -17.90
N LYS A 224 20.60 -16.32 -17.21
CA LYS A 224 20.49 -17.76 -17.41
C LYS A 224 19.26 -18.30 -16.71
N HIS A 225 18.22 -18.32 -16.70
CA HIS A 225 17.02 -18.67 -15.94
C HIS A 225 16.41 -17.44 -15.28
N PRO A 226 15.88 -16.49 -16.07
CA PRO A 226 15.15 -15.37 -15.53
C PRO A 226 13.90 -15.88 -14.79
N ILE A 227 13.58 -15.24 -13.66
CA ILE A 227 12.46 -15.65 -12.80
C ILE A 227 11.47 -14.51 -12.63
N TRP A 228 10.22 -14.87 -12.42
CA TRP A 228 9.16 -13.94 -12.03
C TRP A 228 9.03 -12.75 -13.00
N ILE A 229 8.92 -13.02 -14.32
CA ILE A 229 8.54 -11.95 -15.26
C ILE A 229 7.08 -11.58 -14.98
N GLU A 230 6.83 -10.29 -14.66
CA GLU A 230 5.55 -9.79 -14.17
C GLU A 230 5.32 -8.32 -14.52
N GLY A 231 4.22 -7.71 -14.09
CA GLY A 231 3.92 -6.28 -14.31
C GLY A 231 3.98 -5.84 -15.77
N PRO A 232 3.42 -6.59 -16.75
CA PRO A 232 3.59 -6.23 -18.16
C PRO A 232 2.80 -4.99 -18.54
N HIS A 233 3.43 -4.07 -19.27
CA HIS A 233 2.77 -2.94 -19.93
C HIS A 233 3.10 -2.93 -21.41
N LEU A 234 2.06 -2.72 -22.25
CA LEU A 234 2.19 -2.67 -23.69
C LEU A 234 2.00 -1.25 -24.21
N TYR A 235 2.94 -0.78 -25.05
CA TYR A 235 2.91 0.56 -25.64
C TYR A 235 3.06 0.47 -27.16
N ARG A 236 2.51 1.45 -27.89
CA ARG A 236 2.77 1.66 -29.31
C ARG A 236 3.46 3.00 -29.53
N ILE A 237 4.75 2.94 -29.87
CA ILE A 237 5.59 4.13 -30.07
C ILE A 237 6.20 4.06 -31.47
N GLY A 238 5.84 5.03 -32.31
CA GLY A 238 6.23 5.03 -33.71
C GLY A 238 5.68 3.79 -34.44
N LYS A 239 6.60 2.99 -35.00
CA LYS A 239 6.29 1.78 -35.77
C LYS A 239 6.34 0.47 -34.97
N TYR A 240 6.73 0.55 -33.69
CA TYR A 240 6.90 -0.61 -32.82
C TYR A 240 5.88 -0.64 -31.70
N TYR A 241 5.54 -1.87 -31.29
CA TYR A 241 5.00 -2.17 -29.98
C TYR A 241 6.15 -2.45 -29.05
N TYR A 242 6.06 -1.97 -27.82
CA TYR A 242 7.02 -2.21 -26.74
C TYR A 242 6.29 -2.92 -25.62
N LEU A 243 6.89 -3.99 -25.12
CA LEU A 243 6.43 -4.72 -23.95
C LEU A 243 7.48 -4.53 -22.86
N MET A 244 7.10 -3.85 -21.80
CA MET A 244 7.92 -3.62 -20.62
C MET A 244 7.44 -4.51 -19.50
N CYS A 245 8.36 -5.14 -18.76
CA CYS A 245 8.05 -6.08 -17.69
C CYS A 245 9.04 -5.97 -16.55
N ALA A 246 8.58 -6.20 -15.33
CA ALA A 246 9.46 -6.49 -14.20
C ALA A 246 9.95 -7.94 -14.27
N GLU A 247 11.11 -8.22 -13.66
CA GLU A 247 11.62 -9.56 -13.43
C GLU A 247 12.51 -9.64 -12.19
N GLY A 248 12.83 -10.85 -11.73
CA GLY A 248 13.71 -11.10 -10.58
C GLY A 248 12.99 -11.18 -9.24
N GLY A 249 11.64 -11.00 -9.23
CA GLY A 249 10.80 -10.94 -8.04
C GLY A 249 11.01 -9.64 -7.25
N THR A 250 10.09 -9.32 -6.34
CA THR A 250 10.00 -8.04 -5.62
C THR A 250 11.04 -7.84 -4.52
N GLY A 251 12.20 -8.48 -4.59
CA GLY A 251 13.33 -8.34 -3.66
C GLY A 251 14.52 -7.63 -4.29
N ALA A 252 15.73 -7.85 -3.74
CA ALA A 252 16.97 -7.21 -4.20
C ALA A 252 17.33 -7.49 -5.67
N TRP A 253 16.79 -8.56 -6.26
CA TRP A 253 16.98 -8.93 -7.66
C TRP A 253 16.00 -8.31 -8.63
N HIS A 254 15.04 -7.54 -8.14
CA HIS A 254 14.03 -6.84 -8.96
C HIS A 254 14.67 -5.92 -9.99
N SER A 255 14.12 -5.90 -11.19
CA SER A 255 14.57 -5.07 -12.31
C SER A 255 13.48 -4.91 -13.35
N GLU A 256 13.69 -4.01 -14.31
CA GLU A 256 12.78 -3.76 -15.43
C GLU A 256 13.45 -4.13 -16.75
N VAL A 257 12.75 -4.87 -17.59
CA VAL A 257 13.21 -5.31 -18.92
C VAL A 257 12.24 -4.90 -20.02
N ILE A 258 12.73 -4.83 -21.26
CA ILE A 258 11.94 -4.37 -22.39
C ILE A 258 12.17 -5.23 -23.64
N PHE A 259 11.09 -5.38 -24.39
CA PHE A 259 11.03 -6.05 -25.69
C PHE A 259 10.31 -5.15 -26.68
N ARG A 260 10.56 -5.35 -27.99
CA ARG A 260 9.79 -4.66 -29.05
C ARG A 260 9.38 -5.60 -30.15
N SER A 261 8.28 -5.27 -30.83
CA SER A 261 7.77 -6.01 -31.99
C SER A 261 7.06 -5.08 -32.96
N LYS A 262 6.81 -5.57 -34.18
CA LYS A 262 5.97 -4.88 -35.16
C LYS A 262 4.47 -5.22 -35.02
N LYS A 263 4.15 -6.22 -34.19
CA LYS A 263 2.79 -6.67 -33.89
C LYS A 263 2.65 -6.98 -32.41
N PRO A 264 1.46 -6.82 -31.82
CA PRO A 264 1.24 -7.17 -30.41
C PRO A 264 1.51 -8.64 -30.08
N GLU A 265 1.27 -9.52 -31.05
CA GLU A 265 1.47 -10.98 -30.90
C GLU A 265 2.94 -11.39 -31.07
N GLY A 266 3.81 -10.49 -31.47
CA GLY A 266 5.23 -10.78 -31.74
C GLY A 266 5.52 -11.02 -33.24
N PRO A 267 6.69 -11.63 -33.59
CA PRO A 267 7.73 -12.03 -32.63
C PRO A 267 8.38 -10.83 -31.94
N TRP A 268 8.76 -11.02 -30.68
CA TRP A 268 9.36 -9.99 -29.84
C TRP A 268 10.90 -10.03 -29.93
N GLU A 269 11.49 -8.87 -30.19
CA GLU A 269 12.92 -8.62 -30.15
C GLU A 269 13.29 -8.13 -28.74
N GLU A 270 14.22 -8.80 -28.09
CA GLU A 270 14.74 -8.43 -26.78
C GLU A 270 15.82 -7.34 -26.91
N PHE A 271 15.88 -6.40 -25.96
CA PHE A 271 16.97 -5.44 -25.86
C PHE A 271 18.18 -6.07 -25.17
N THR A 272 18.86 -7.00 -25.85
CA THR A 272 19.95 -7.82 -25.29
C THR A 272 21.12 -6.99 -24.74
N GLU A 273 21.47 -5.87 -25.37
CA GLU A 273 22.58 -5.01 -24.96
C GLU A 273 22.22 -4.11 -23.78
N GLY A 274 20.94 -3.71 -23.66
CA GLY A 274 20.45 -2.73 -22.68
C GLY A 274 19.71 -3.30 -21.47
N ASN A 275 19.05 -4.45 -21.60
CA ASN A 275 18.32 -5.04 -20.47
C ASN A 275 19.25 -5.44 -19.31
N PRO A 276 18.81 -5.26 -18.06
CA PRO A 276 17.62 -4.53 -17.65
C PRO A 276 17.77 -3.01 -17.84
N ILE A 277 16.69 -2.34 -18.23
CA ILE A 277 16.64 -0.88 -18.44
C ILE A 277 16.51 -0.07 -17.14
N LEU A 278 16.26 -0.77 -16.04
CA LEU A 278 16.26 -0.26 -14.66
C LEU A 278 16.69 -1.39 -13.72
N THR A 279 17.68 -1.14 -12.87
CA THR A 279 18.10 -2.06 -11.80
C THR A 279 18.91 -1.34 -10.73
N GLN A 280 18.91 -1.88 -9.50
CA GLN A 280 19.75 -1.41 -8.40
C GLN A 280 20.53 -2.59 -7.76
N ARG A 281 20.65 -3.71 -8.44
CA ARG A 281 21.18 -4.97 -7.88
C ARG A 281 22.68 -5.18 -8.05
N THR A 282 23.32 -4.55 -9.04
CA THR A 282 24.75 -4.79 -9.36
C THR A 282 25.47 -3.52 -9.76
N GLY A 283 26.80 -3.50 -9.60
CA GLY A 283 27.66 -2.42 -10.07
C GLY A 283 27.69 -1.16 -9.20
N LEU A 284 26.95 -1.14 -8.10
CA LEU A 284 26.82 0.02 -7.24
C LEU A 284 27.68 -0.10 -5.98
N ASP A 285 28.22 1.03 -5.50
CA ASP A 285 28.92 1.08 -4.23
C ASP A 285 27.96 0.70 -3.08
N PRO A 286 28.26 -0.36 -2.31
CA PRO A 286 27.43 -0.76 -1.17
C PRO A 286 27.41 0.26 -0.02
N GLN A 287 28.38 1.19 0.01
CA GLN A 287 28.46 2.27 1.01
C GLN A 287 27.92 3.61 0.50
N ARG A 288 27.26 3.62 -0.68
CA ARG A 288 26.68 4.84 -1.22
C ARG A 288 25.64 5.44 -0.27
N PRO A 289 25.51 6.77 -0.19
CA PRO A 289 24.45 7.38 0.60
C PRO A 289 23.07 7.08 0.00
N ASP A 290 22.04 7.19 0.83
CA ASP A 290 20.64 7.12 0.42
C ASP A 290 20.31 5.83 -0.40
N ILE A 291 20.80 4.67 0.08
CA ILE A 291 20.61 3.39 -0.61
C ILE A 291 19.15 3.18 -0.99
N VAL A 292 18.96 2.77 -2.25
CA VAL A 292 17.68 2.30 -2.81
C VAL A 292 17.91 0.91 -3.39
N THR A 293 16.97 -0.01 -3.17
CA THR A 293 17.00 -1.40 -3.66
C THR A 293 15.68 -1.76 -4.34
N SER A 294 15.61 -2.94 -4.94
CA SER A 294 14.37 -3.56 -5.43
C SER A 294 13.63 -2.75 -6.49
N ALA A 295 14.34 -1.98 -7.32
CA ALA A 295 13.72 -1.12 -8.33
C ALA A 295 13.18 -1.92 -9.53
N GLY A 296 11.93 -1.72 -9.88
CA GLY A 296 11.24 -2.35 -11.01
C GLY A 296 9.74 -2.08 -10.99
N HIS A 297 8.97 -2.89 -11.72
CA HIS A 297 7.52 -2.78 -11.87
C HIS A 297 7.12 -1.38 -12.34
N ALA A 298 7.72 -0.98 -13.48
CA ALA A 298 7.59 0.37 -13.99
C ALA A 298 6.41 0.52 -14.97
N ASP A 299 5.85 1.74 -15.02
CA ASP A 299 4.89 2.14 -16.06
C ASP A 299 5.33 3.46 -16.69
N LEU A 300 5.18 3.60 -18.01
CA LEU A 300 5.66 4.73 -18.80
C LEU A 300 4.54 5.72 -19.13
N VAL A 301 4.88 7.01 -19.10
CA VAL A 301 3.99 8.06 -19.56
C VAL A 301 4.75 9.10 -20.36
N SER A 302 4.13 9.66 -21.39
CA SER A 302 4.67 10.80 -22.13
C SER A 302 4.05 12.11 -21.69
N THR A 303 4.85 13.18 -21.70
CA THR A 303 4.34 14.55 -21.54
C THR A 303 3.66 15.05 -22.82
N PRO A 304 2.89 16.15 -22.78
CA PRO A 304 2.38 16.79 -23.99
C PRO A 304 3.48 17.23 -24.97
N GLU A 305 4.67 17.55 -24.47
CA GLU A 305 5.85 17.99 -25.22
C GLU A 305 6.58 16.81 -25.88
N GLY A 306 6.31 15.56 -25.43
CA GLY A 306 6.88 14.34 -25.98
C GLY A 306 8.01 13.74 -25.16
N ASP A 307 8.34 14.29 -24.01
CA ASP A 307 9.27 13.69 -23.06
C ASP A 307 8.64 12.47 -22.40
N TRP A 308 9.46 11.49 -22.03
CA TRP A 308 9.02 10.27 -21.39
C TRP A 308 9.51 10.17 -19.95
N TYR A 309 8.65 9.68 -19.09
CA TYR A 309 8.94 9.39 -17.69
C TYR A 309 8.45 7.98 -17.33
N ALA A 310 9.13 7.37 -16.37
CA ALA A 310 8.75 6.12 -15.75
C ALA A 310 8.39 6.36 -14.27
N VAL A 311 7.23 5.86 -13.83
CA VAL A 311 6.96 5.60 -12.43
C VAL A 311 7.33 4.14 -12.14
N PHE A 312 7.87 3.86 -10.97
CA PHE A 312 8.28 2.50 -10.60
C PHE A 312 8.33 2.36 -9.08
N LEU A 313 8.33 1.14 -8.58
CA LEU A 313 8.55 0.89 -7.17
C LEU A 313 10.03 0.73 -6.84
N ALA A 314 10.42 1.11 -5.62
CA ALA A 314 11.68 0.72 -5.02
C ALA A 314 11.61 0.82 -3.49
N CYS A 315 12.61 0.25 -2.80
CA CYS A 315 12.69 0.20 -1.35
C CYS A 315 13.83 1.06 -0.81
N ARG A 316 13.66 1.60 0.41
CA ARG A 316 14.68 2.34 1.15
C ARG A 316 15.12 1.53 2.36
N PRO A 317 16.19 0.71 2.28
CA PRO A 317 16.66 0.01 3.45
C PRO A 317 17.31 0.99 4.46
N TYR A 318 17.17 0.67 5.75
CA TYR A 318 17.86 1.36 6.83
C TYR A 318 19.12 0.62 7.30
N GLU A 319 19.20 -0.68 7.06
CA GLU A 319 20.30 -1.58 7.43
C GLU A 319 20.21 -2.81 6.53
N ASP A 320 21.29 -3.26 5.92
CA ASP A 320 21.31 -4.34 4.93
C ASP A 320 20.23 -4.15 3.86
N ASP A 321 19.25 -5.06 3.77
CA ASP A 321 18.07 -4.92 2.92
C ASP A 321 16.76 -4.87 3.74
N PHE A 322 16.83 -4.42 5.02
CA PHE A 322 15.67 -4.26 5.88
C PHE A 322 15.07 -2.85 5.76
N TYR A 323 13.76 -2.80 5.55
CA TYR A 323 12.97 -1.58 5.43
C TYR A 323 11.56 -1.80 5.99
N ASN A 324 11.07 -0.83 6.77
CA ASN A 324 9.73 -0.89 7.37
C ASN A 324 8.70 -0.09 6.57
N THR A 325 9.14 0.84 5.71
CA THR A 325 8.24 1.70 4.91
C THR A 325 7.57 0.98 3.74
N GLY A 326 8.02 -0.22 3.39
CA GLY A 326 7.54 -0.94 2.22
C GLY A 326 8.15 -0.42 0.92
N ARG A 327 7.41 -0.60 -0.18
CA ARG A 327 7.80 -0.19 -1.53
C ARG A 327 7.20 1.18 -1.83
N ASP A 328 8.06 2.16 -2.05
CA ASP A 328 7.70 3.54 -2.38
C ASP A 328 7.53 3.72 -3.90
N THR A 329 6.84 4.77 -4.34
CA THR A 329 6.76 5.14 -5.77
C THR A 329 7.81 6.19 -6.11
N TYR A 330 8.60 5.91 -7.14
CA TYR A 330 9.65 6.76 -7.71
C TYR A 330 9.27 7.28 -9.09
N LEU A 331 9.99 8.32 -9.53
CA LEU A 331 9.87 8.91 -10.87
C LEU A 331 11.27 9.15 -11.43
N LEU A 332 11.51 8.73 -12.68
CA LEU A 332 12.72 9.10 -13.43
C LEU A 332 12.37 9.44 -14.89
N PRO A 333 13.15 10.32 -15.54
CA PRO A 333 13.05 10.52 -16.99
C PRO A 333 13.52 9.28 -17.73
N VAL A 334 12.99 9.08 -18.94
CA VAL A 334 13.36 7.98 -19.83
C VAL A 334 14.08 8.52 -21.05
N SER A 335 15.30 8.07 -21.29
CA SER A 335 16.07 8.37 -22.49
C SER A 335 15.77 7.37 -23.59
N TRP A 336 15.84 7.80 -24.86
CA TRP A 336 15.64 6.97 -26.03
C TRP A 336 16.87 7.00 -26.93
N GLU A 337 17.47 5.83 -27.16
CA GLU A 337 18.60 5.71 -28.06
C GLU A 337 18.39 4.53 -29.01
N ASN A 338 18.61 4.71 -30.32
CA ASN A 338 18.44 3.68 -31.35
C ASN A 338 17.07 2.97 -31.33
N GLY A 339 16.03 3.67 -30.84
CA GLY A 339 14.68 3.14 -30.70
C GLY A 339 14.49 2.18 -29.50
N TRP A 340 15.33 2.30 -28.48
CA TRP A 340 15.19 1.62 -27.22
C TRP A 340 15.16 2.61 -26.04
N PRO A 341 14.33 2.39 -25.03
CA PRO A 341 14.29 3.22 -23.84
C PRO A 341 15.29 2.74 -22.79
N THR A 342 15.77 3.66 -21.98
CA THR A 342 16.51 3.39 -20.73
C THR A 342 15.98 4.30 -19.64
N ILE A 343 15.58 3.73 -18.51
CA ILE A 343 15.12 4.48 -17.34
C ILE A 343 16.34 4.94 -16.53
N LEU A 344 17.28 4.03 -16.27
CA LEU A 344 18.52 4.34 -15.57
C LEU A 344 19.64 3.39 -16.03
N GLU A 345 20.83 3.91 -16.26
CA GLU A 345 22.00 3.09 -16.55
C GLU A 345 22.32 2.13 -15.39
N LYS A 346 22.79 0.91 -15.71
CA LYS A 346 22.95 -0.19 -14.75
C LYS A 346 23.88 0.10 -13.57
N ASP A 347 24.87 0.98 -13.76
CA ASP A 347 25.88 1.35 -12.76
C ASP A 347 25.53 2.67 -12.03
N LYS A 348 24.35 3.21 -12.24
CA LYS A 348 23.89 4.45 -11.60
C LYS A 348 22.93 4.15 -10.45
N ALA A 349 23.18 4.81 -9.32
CA ALA A 349 22.26 4.83 -8.20
C ALA A 349 21.06 5.74 -8.50
N ILE A 350 19.87 5.35 -8.07
CA ILE A 350 18.68 6.22 -8.13
C ILE A 350 18.93 7.45 -7.26
N PRO A 351 18.91 8.67 -7.84
CA PRO A 351 19.17 9.88 -7.07
C PRO A 351 17.99 10.28 -6.19
N THR A 352 18.29 10.81 -5.01
CA THR A 352 17.26 11.39 -4.11
C THR A 352 16.72 12.70 -4.66
N VAL A 353 17.59 13.55 -5.23
CA VAL A 353 17.20 14.81 -5.87
C VAL A 353 17.28 14.65 -7.38
N ASN A 354 16.24 15.07 -8.06
CA ASN A 354 16.12 15.00 -9.53
C ASN A 354 15.70 16.35 -10.08
N GLU A 355 15.95 16.57 -11.38
CA GLU A 355 15.57 17.80 -12.07
C GLU A 355 14.37 17.57 -12.99
N LYS A 356 13.47 18.55 -13.01
CA LYS A 356 12.37 18.65 -13.94
C LYS A 356 11.88 20.10 -14.00
N GLU A 357 11.90 20.66 -15.21
CA GLU A 357 11.39 22.01 -15.43
C GLU A 357 9.86 22.09 -15.29
N GLY A 358 9.37 23.28 -14.94
CA GLY A 358 7.95 23.61 -14.93
C GLY A 358 7.18 23.02 -13.74
N LEU A 359 7.85 22.70 -12.66
CA LEU A 359 7.19 22.23 -11.43
C LEU A 359 6.34 23.33 -10.80
N GLN A 360 5.20 22.94 -10.25
CA GLN A 360 4.29 23.80 -9.50
C GLN A 360 4.32 23.40 -8.02
N PRO A 361 5.22 23.99 -7.21
CA PRO A 361 5.42 23.58 -5.84
C PRO A 361 4.12 23.62 -5.02
N LYS A 362 3.89 22.56 -4.29
CA LYS A 362 2.72 22.38 -3.44
C LYS A 362 3.16 21.71 -2.14
N GLU A 363 2.62 22.16 -1.01
CA GLU A 363 2.73 21.41 0.24
C GLU A 363 1.88 20.13 0.16
N ASN A 364 2.50 19.00 0.50
CA ASN A 364 1.82 17.73 0.60
C ASN A 364 2.49 16.85 1.67
N CYS A 365 1.78 15.81 2.10
CA CYS A 365 2.29 14.80 3.04
C CYS A 365 2.53 13.46 2.32
N LEU A 366 3.10 13.49 1.12
CA LEU A 366 3.33 12.32 0.29
C LEU A 366 4.83 12.05 0.06
N THR A 367 5.67 13.09 0.14
CA THR A 367 7.13 13.00 -0.08
C THR A 367 7.88 14.01 0.79
N GLY A 368 9.20 13.80 0.97
CA GLY A 368 10.04 14.63 1.83
C GLY A 368 9.70 14.46 3.31
N ASN A 369 10.26 15.34 4.15
CA ASN A 369 9.86 15.44 5.55
C ASN A 369 8.59 16.28 5.68
N PHE A 370 7.64 15.80 6.48
CA PHE A 370 6.36 16.47 6.74
C PHE A 370 5.79 16.10 8.11
N GLU A 371 4.86 16.92 8.56
CA GLU A 371 4.08 16.68 9.78
C GLU A 371 2.59 16.87 9.51
N TYR A 372 1.75 16.13 10.19
CA TYR A 372 0.31 16.35 10.21
C TYR A 372 -0.31 15.93 11.54
N CYS A 373 -1.46 16.54 11.84
CA CYS A 373 -2.25 16.19 12.99
C CYS A 373 -3.73 16.12 12.60
N ASP A 374 -4.33 14.93 12.75
CA ASP A 374 -5.77 14.76 12.61
C ASP A 374 -6.42 14.82 14.01
N ARG A 375 -7.32 15.76 14.19
CA ARG A 375 -8.10 15.94 15.43
C ARG A 375 -9.51 15.35 15.31
N PHE A 376 -9.79 14.67 14.22
CA PHE A 376 -11.10 14.06 13.94
C PHE A 376 -12.26 15.06 14.07
N ALA A 377 -12.01 16.30 13.63
CA ALA A 377 -12.98 17.39 13.74
C ALA A 377 -14.04 17.37 12.62
N SER A 378 -13.85 16.54 11.58
CA SER A 378 -14.82 16.34 10.50
C SER A 378 -15.79 15.22 10.86
N ASP A 379 -16.93 15.15 10.16
CA ASP A 379 -17.87 14.03 10.18
C ASP A 379 -17.41 12.83 9.31
N THR A 380 -16.32 12.99 8.57
CA THR A 380 -15.69 11.96 7.75
C THR A 380 -14.19 11.83 8.09
N LEU A 381 -13.66 10.63 7.98
CA LEU A 381 -12.22 10.39 8.12
C LEU A 381 -11.45 11.05 6.97
N ASP A 382 -10.25 11.55 7.28
CA ASP A 382 -9.30 12.00 6.26
C ASP A 382 -8.98 10.85 5.29
N ILE A 383 -8.75 11.18 4.03
CA ILE A 383 -8.52 10.23 2.94
C ILE A 383 -7.30 9.31 3.14
N ARG A 384 -6.39 9.67 4.05
CA ARG A 384 -5.20 8.88 4.40
C ARG A 384 -5.51 7.62 5.22
N TRP A 385 -6.68 7.58 5.89
CA TRP A 385 -7.05 6.49 6.75
C TRP A 385 -7.50 5.27 5.95
N MET A 386 -7.01 4.12 6.37
CA MET A 386 -7.31 2.82 5.78
C MET A 386 -7.88 1.89 6.84
N PHE A 387 -8.72 0.97 6.41
CA PHE A 387 -9.24 -0.14 7.22
C PHE A 387 -8.61 -1.44 6.75
N LEU A 388 -8.34 -2.35 7.65
CA LEU A 388 -7.91 -3.69 7.29
C LEU A 388 -9.14 -4.54 6.97
N ARG A 389 -9.24 -5.01 5.72
CA ARG A 389 -10.39 -5.71 5.13
C ARG A 389 -11.65 -4.83 5.09
N ASN A 390 -12.80 -5.43 4.85
CA ASN A 390 -14.05 -4.67 4.77
C ASN A 390 -14.50 -4.22 6.17
N PRO A 391 -14.58 -2.91 6.43
CA PRO A 391 -15.01 -2.42 7.72
C PRO A 391 -16.50 -2.71 7.95
N SER A 392 -16.85 -2.96 9.21
CA SER A 392 -18.22 -2.85 9.72
C SER A 392 -18.38 -1.49 10.45
N ASP A 393 -19.55 -1.23 10.98
CA ASP A 393 -19.82 -0.02 11.77
C ASP A 393 -19.16 -0.12 13.15
N PHE A 394 -17.88 0.23 13.23
CA PHE A 394 -17.09 0.13 14.45
C PHE A 394 -16.50 1.47 14.92
N TYR A 395 -16.78 2.56 14.25
CA TYR A 395 -16.32 3.88 14.66
C TYR A 395 -17.41 4.94 14.50
N THR A 396 -17.27 6.03 15.26
CA THR A 396 -18.05 7.25 15.11
C THR A 396 -17.14 8.47 15.24
N LEU A 397 -17.52 9.54 14.53
CA LEU A 397 -16.92 10.86 14.61
C LEU A 397 -17.98 11.84 15.11
N ASP A 398 -17.65 12.63 16.13
CA ASP A 398 -18.57 13.60 16.74
C ASP A 398 -18.06 15.05 16.63
N GLY A 399 -17.03 15.26 15.80
CA GLY A 399 -16.34 16.54 15.65
C GLY A 399 -15.41 16.91 16.80
N LYS A 400 -15.24 16.03 17.81
CA LYS A 400 -14.36 16.22 18.96
C LYS A 400 -13.31 15.12 19.09
N GLY A 401 -13.43 14.05 18.30
CA GLY A 401 -12.53 12.93 18.33
C GLY A 401 -13.09 11.73 17.56
N LEU A 402 -12.30 10.66 17.58
CA LEU A 402 -12.65 9.36 17.05
C LEU A 402 -13.06 8.42 18.19
N THR A 403 -14.24 7.83 18.12
CA THR A 403 -14.64 6.73 19.02
C THR A 403 -14.60 5.42 18.27
N LEU A 404 -13.78 4.46 18.75
CA LEU A 404 -13.79 3.08 18.28
C LEU A 404 -14.68 2.23 19.18
N HIS A 405 -15.62 1.50 18.58
CA HIS A 405 -16.43 0.47 19.22
C HIS A 405 -15.66 -0.85 19.14
N ALA A 406 -15.13 -1.30 20.28
CA ALA A 406 -14.22 -2.43 20.35
C ALA A 406 -14.95 -3.75 20.02
N LYS A 407 -14.44 -4.47 19.02
CA LYS A 407 -14.91 -5.80 18.60
C LYS A 407 -14.09 -6.90 19.27
N PRO A 408 -14.61 -8.15 19.37
CA PRO A 408 -13.85 -9.30 19.85
C PRO A 408 -12.92 -9.86 18.75
N VAL A 409 -12.22 -8.96 18.08
CA VAL A 409 -11.27 -9.25 17.00
C VAL A 409 -9.94 -8.64 17.37
N ASN A 410 -8.92 -9.46 17.55
CA ASN A 410 -7.57 -8.97 17.76
C ASN A 410 -6.83 -8.80 16.42
N ILE A 411 -5.72 -8.05 16.45
CA ILE A 411 -4.97 -7.68 15.26
C ILE A 411 -4.34 -8.89 14.52
N SER A 412 -4.16 -10.01 15.18
CA SER A 412 -3.58 -11.23 14.59
C SER A 412 -4.62 -12.15 13.94
N GLN A 413 -5.90 -11.78 13.95
CA GLN A 413 -6.96 -12.54 13.30
C GLN A 413 -7.20 -12.07 11.87
N LYS A 414 -7.60 -13.01 11.00
CA LYS A 414 -7.94 -12.70 9.60
C LYS A 414 -9.36 -12.13 9.44
N GLU A 415 -9.74 -11.26 10.36
CA GLU A 415 -11.02 -10.56 10.38
C GLU A 415 -10.79 -9.05 10.37
N SER A 416 -11.84 -8.26 10.25
CA SER A 416 -11.74 -6.81 10.29
C SER A 416 -11.72 -6.31 11.74
N PRO A 417 -10.57 -5.83 12.27
CA PRO A 417 -10.45 -5.32 13.64
C PRO A 417 -11.12 -3.95 13.78
N SER A 418 -11.37 -3.50 15.02
CA SER A 418 -11.70 -2.10 15.29
C SER A 418 -10.42 -1.27 15.28
N ALA A 419 -9.98 -0.91 14.08
CA ALA A 419 -8.75 -0.14 13.86
C ALA A 419 -8.83 0.69 12.58
N ILE A 420 -8.19 1.88 12.61
CA ILE A 420 -7.89 2.69 11.43
C ILE A 420 -6.38 2.84 11.32
N PHE A 421 -5.85 2.86 10.09
CA PHE A 421 -4.42 2.79 9.84
C PHE A 421 -3.94 3.94 8.96
N ALA A 422 -2.80 4.52 9.33
CA ALA A 422 -1.99 5.39 8.48
C ALA A 422 -0.68 4.68 8.10
N ARG A 423 -0.10 5.04 6.95
CA ARG A 423 1.18 4.49 6.50
C ARG A 423 2.34 5.02 7.32
N GLN A 424 3.31 4.17 7.65
CA GLN A 424 4.64 4.63 8.07
C GLN A 424 5.41 5.07 6.82
N GLN A 425 5.78 6.35 6.72
CA GLN A 425 6.37 6.93 5.51
C GLN A 425 7.85 7.31 5.68
N HIS A 426 8.37 7.27 6.92
CA HIS A 426 9.75 7.63 7.27
C HIS A 426 10.40 6.54 8.12
N HIS A 427 11.72 6.47 8.03
CA HIS A 427 12.52 5.66 8.96
C HIS A 427 12.69 6.34 10.29
N THR A 428 12.83 7.68 10.29
CA THR A 428 12.85 8.51 11.50
C THR A 428 11.51 9.22 11.60
N PHE A 429 10.70 8.87 12.60
CA PHE A 429 9.36 9.43 12.77
C PHE A 429 8.94 9.52 14.22
N THR A 430 7.95 10.34 14.48
CA THR A 430 7.20 10.39 15.73
C THR A 430 5.70 10.23 15.42
N ALA A 431 5.03 9.34 16.15
CA ALA A 431 3.58 9.19 16.12
C ALA A 431 3.02 9.35 17.52
N GLU A 432 1.97 10.17 17.70
CA GLU A 432 1.34 10.46 18.99
C GLU A 432 -0.17 10.35 18.92
N THR A 433 -0.78 9.93 20.02
CA THR A 433 -2.24 9.96 20.23
C THR A 433 -2.57 10.14 21.71
N GLU A 434 -3.81 10.49 22.00
CA GLU A 434 -4.37 10.43 23.34
C GLU A 434 -5.61 9.54 23.33
N VAL A 435 -5.67 8.58 24.25
CA VAL A 435 -6.76 7.60 24.34
C VAL A 435 -7.44 7.64 25.72
N ALA A 436 -8.75 7.80 25.73
CA ALA A 436 -9.60 7.58 26.89
C ALA A 436 -10.22 6.18 26.78
N PHE A 437 -9.86 5.30 27.71
CA PHE A 437 -10.31 3.92 27.74
C PHE A 437 -10.26 3.35 29.17
N THR A 438 -11.28 2.60 29.56
CA THR A 438 -11.32 1.92 30.86
C THR A 438 -11.53 0.43 30.64
N PRO A 439 -10.46 -0.38 30.64
CA PRO A 439 -10.57 -1.81 30.43
C PRO A 439 -11.30 -2.50 31.59
N ARG A 440 -12.19 -3.46 31.30
CA ARG A 440 -12.94 -4.27 32.26
C ARG A 440 -12.39 -5.68 32.39
N SER A 441 -11.59 -6.12 31.41
CA SER A 441 -10.92 -7.42 31.40
C SER A 441 -9.51 -7.32 30.81
N ALA A 442 -8.69 -8.37 31.00
CA ALA A 442 -7.35 -8.48 30.41
C ALA A 442 -7.35 -8.69 28.88
N LYS A 443 -8.51 -8.92 28.27
CA LYS A 443 -8.67 -9.05 26.82
C LYS A 443 -9.10 -7.75 26.17
N GLU A 444 -9.44 -6.74 26.96
CA GLU A 444 -9.75 -5.42 26.48
C GLU A 444 -8.49 -4.55 26.43
N LEU A 445 -8.26 -3.93 25.29
CA LEU A 445 -7.10 -3.05 25.08
C LEU A 445 -7.47 -1.94 24.10
N ALA A 446 -6.93 -0.72 24.32
CA ALA A 446 -6.99 0.37 23.35
C ALA A 446 -5.69 1.17 23.35
N GLY A 447 -5.26 1.60 22.15
CA GLY A 447 -4.04 2.37 21.94
C GLY A 447 -3.54 2.26 20.50
N PHE A 448 -2.22 2.14 20.35
CA PHE A 448 -1.56 1.93 19.06
C PHE A 448 -1.41 0.46 18.69
N THR A 449 -1.45 0.19 17.40
CA THR A 449 -0.85 -0.99 16.79
C THR A 449 0.09 -0.58 15.66
N LEU A 450 1.23 -1.29 15.53
CA LEU A 450 2.10 -1.22 14.35
C LEU A 450 1.94 -2.54 13.63
N LEU A 451 1.42 -2.50 12.42
CA LEU A 451 1.02 -3.69 11.66
C LEU A 451 1.91 -3.89 10.44
N GLN A 452 2.55 -5.05 10.33
CA GLN A 452 3.10 -5.58 9.10
C GLN A 452 2.19 -6.70 8.54
N ASN A 453 1.83 -7.65 9.39
CA ASN A 453 0.81 -8.65 9.09
C ASN A 453 0.27 -9.27 10.39
N GLU A 454 -0.56 -10.30 10.28
CA GLU A 454 -1.22 -10.97 11.41
C GLU A 454 -0.24 -11.54 12.45
N GLU A 455 0.93 -12.02 12.01
CA GLU A 455 1.95 -12.64 12.84
C GLU A 455 3.06 -11.67 13.28
N TYR A 456 3.19 -10.52 12.60
CA TYR A 456 4.28 -9.54 12.79
C TYR A 456 3.69 -8.16 13.04
N ASN A 457 3.60 -7.80 14.31
CA ASN A 457 2.98 -6.55 14.73
C ASN A 457 3.45 -6.13 16.13
N PHE A 458 3.10 -4.90 16.53
CA PHE A 458 3.17 -4.43 17.91
C PHE A 458 1.79 -3.96 18.35
N VAL A 459 1.51 -4.10 19.65
CA VAL A 459 0.36 -3.47 20.29
C VAL A 459 0.84 -2.74 21.54
N PHE A 460 0.53 -1.45 21.60
CA PHE A 460 0.91 -0.54 22.68
C PHE A 460 -0.33 0.19 23.19
N GLY A 461 -0.80 -0.15 24.38
CA GLY A 461 -2.07 0.42 24.85
C GLY A 461 -2.40 0.12 26.29
N LYS A 462 -3.57 0.63 26.68
CA LYS A 462 -4.16 0.54 28.02
C LYS A 462 -4.99 -0.73 28.13
N THR A 463 -4.74 -1.52 29.19
CA THR A 463 -5.40 -2.82 29.46
C THR A 463 -5.40 -3.15 30.95
N LEU A 464 -5.81 -4.37 31.32
CA LEU A 464 -5.60 -4.94 32.68
C LEU A 464 -4.52 -6.02 32.66
N VAL A 465 -3.65 -6.02 33.67
CA VAL A 465 -2.67 -7.07 33.94
C VAL A 465 -2.86 -7.56 35.39
N GLY A 466 -3.23 -8.82 35.57
CA GLY A 466 -3.55 -9.35 36.88
C GLY A 466 -4.67 -8.58 37.60
N GLY A 467 -5.66 -8.09 36.86
CA GLY A 467 -6.77 -7.29 37.37
C GLY A 467 -6.42 -5.83 37.70
N LYS A 468 -5.19 -5.37 37.44
CA LYS A 468 -4.74 -4.00 37.70
C LYS A 468 -4.61 -3.22 36.37
N PRO A 469 -5.06 -1.95 36.31
CA PRO A 469 -4.86 -1.10 35.15
C PRO A 469 -3.38 -0.95 34.81
N ALA A 470 -3.05 -1.09 33.52
CA ALA A 470 -1.67 -0.99 33.05
C ALA A 470 -1.61 -0.49 31.61
N LEU A 471 -0.46 0.05 31.25
CA LEU A 471 -0.01 0.17 29.87
C LEU A 471 0.88 -1.03 29.55
N THR A 472 0.66 -1.64 28.39
CA THR A 472 1.48 -2.75 27.92
C THR A 472 2.01 -2.49 26.52
N LEU A 473 3.22 -2.98 26.25
CA LEU A 473 3.79 -3.11 24.93
C LEU A 473 4.02 -4.60 24.66
N THR A 474 3.43 -5.11 23.58
CA THR A 474 3.67 -6.47 23.09
C THR A 474 4.24 -6.42 21.68
N ARG A 475 5.09 -7.39 21.34
CA ARG A 475 5.59 -7.65 19.99
C ARG A 475 5.17 -9.06 19.57
N SER A 476 4.61 -9.20 18.39
CA SER A 476 4.37 -10.47 17.74
C SER A 476 5.39 -10.72 16.64
N GLU A 477 5.98 -11.90 16.66
CA GLU A 477 6.85 -12.46 15.64
C GLU A 477 6.58 -13.96 15.64
N LYS A 478 5.45 -14.37 15.03
CA LYS A 478 4.74 -15.64 15.17
C LYS A 478 4.20 -15.86 16.60
N GLU A 479 5.05 -15.71 17.61
CA GLU A 479 4.65 -15.71 19.02
C GLU A 479 4.58 -14.29 19.57
N THR A 480 3.62 -14.05 20.47
CA THR A 480 3.46 -12.74 21.11
C THR A 480 4.24 -12.68 22.42
N VAL A 481 5.14 -11.73 22.54
CA VAL A 481 5.94 -11.47 23.74
C VAL A 481 5.58 -10.12 24.32
N ARG A 482 5.37 -10.07 25.63
CA ARG A 482 5.23 -8.80 26.36
C ARG A 482 6.61 -8.18 26.60
N ILE A 483 6.85 -7.00 26.01
CA ILE A 483 8.11 -6.27 26.11
C ILE A 483 8.16 -5.43 27.38
N SER A 484 7.05 -4.75 27.73
CA SER A 484 7.01 -3.83 28.86
C SER A 484 5.62 -3.74 29.47
N THR A 485 5.56 -3.38 30.76
CA THR A 485 4.33 -3.12 31.52
C THR A 485 4.57 -1.97 32.50
N VAL A 486 3.65 -1.02 32.52
CA VAL A 486 3.60 0.06 33.52
C VAL A 486 2.24 0.01 34.18
N PHE A 487 2.19 -0.20 35.49
CA PHE A 487 0.94 -0.17 36.26
C PHE A 487 0.52 1.28 36.52
N LEU A 488 -0.76 1.55 36.34
CA LEU A 488 -1.38 2.84 36.58
C LEU A 488 -2.05 2.87 37.97
N ASN A 489 -1.91 3.98 38.69
CA ASN A 489 -2.71 4.18 39.89
C ASN A 489 -4.17 4.54 39.52
N GLU A 490 -5.07 4.60 40.52
CA GLU A 490 -6.51 4.84 40.27
C GLU A 490 -6.80 6.14 39.51
N LYS A 491 -6.08 7.23 39.81
CA LYS A 491 -6.25 8.51 39.14
C LYS A 491 -5.79 8.43 37.67
N GLU A 492 -4.63 7.85 37.43
CA GLU A 492 -4.09 7.63 36.07
C GLU A 492 -4.96 6.67 35.26
N ALA A 493 -5.50 5.65 35.92
CA ALA A 493 -6.41 4.68 35.30
C ALA A 493 -7.72 5.31 34.84
N ALA A 494 -8.24 6.29 35.58
CA ALA A 494 -9.46 7.00 35.24
C ALA A 494 -9.30 8.10 34.16
N ALA A 495 -8.05 8.58 33.96
CA ALA A 495 -7.74 9.66 33.02
C ALA A 495 -7.41 9.15 31.61
N PRO A 496 -7.55 9.98 30.56
CA PRO A 496 -6.94 9.72 29.27
C PRO A 496 -5.42 9.60 29.39
N VAL A 497 -4.81 8.78 28.52
CA VAL A 497 -3.38 8.57 28.48
C VAL A 497 -2.86 8.95 27.09
N LYS A 498 -1.80 9.75 27.05
CA LYS A 498 -1.08 10.01 25.80
C LYS A 498 -0.06 8.92 25.55
N LEU A 499 0.03 8.48 24.32
CA LEU A 499 0.97 7.47 23.83
C LEU A 499 1.81 8.08 22.71
N LYS A 500 3.13 7.77 22.71
CA LYS A 500 4.05 8.22 21.68
C LYS A 500 5.01 7.12 21.28
N ILE A 501 5.26 7.02 19.99
CA ILE A 501 6.23 6.13 19.35
C ILE A 501 7.23 7.00 18.60
N CYS A 502 8.54 6.82 18.88
CA CYS A 502 9.62 7.43 18.11
C CYS A 502 10.41 6.32 17.42
N GLY A 503 10.34 6.27 16.11
CA GLY A 503 11.10 5.33 15.28
C GLY A 503 12.40 5.95 14.80
N LYS A 504 13.48 5.14 14.75
CA LYS A 504 14.74 5.49 14.09
C LYS A 504 15.33 4.23 13.44
N GLY A 505 15.06 4.06 12.14
CA GLY A 505 15.43 2.85 11.41
C GLY A 505 14.85 1.60 12.08
N ARG A 506 15.73 0.71 12.53
CA ARG A 506 15.39 -0.55 13.20
C ARG A 506 14.82 -0.38 14.60
N TYR A 507 15.14 0.70 15.33
CA TYR A 507 14.88 0.81 16.77
C TYR A 507 13.79 1.82 17.08
N TYR A 508 12.82 1.41 17.93
CA TYR A 508 11.70 2.26 18.34
C TYR A 508 11.70 2.46 19.85
N ASP A 509 11.45 3.72 20.27
CA ASP A 509 11.23 4.14 21.65
C ASP A 509 9.75 4.36 21.89
N PHE A 510 9.25 3.93 23.03
CA PHE A 510 7.84 4.05 23.42
C PHE A 510 7.73 4.91 24.69
N TYR A 511 6.85 5.91 24.62
CA TYR A 511 6.60 6.85 25.72
C TYR A 511 5.11 6.93 26.03
N TYR A 512 4.81 7.33 27.28
CA TYR A 512 3.46 7.65 27.71
C TYR A 512 3.44 8.91 28.56
N SER A 513 2.24 9.52 28.75
CA SER A 513 2.00 10.59 29.71
C SER A 513 0.59 10.44 30.30
N THR A 514 0.48 10.63 31.60
CA THR A 514 -0.77 10.60 32.38
C THR A 514 -1.17 11.99 32.87
N GLY A 515 -0.89 13.03 32.07
CA GLY A 515 -1.23 14.43 32.35
C GLY A 515 -0.05 15.32 32.75
N GLY A 516 1.19 14.81 32.69
CA GLY A 516 2.44 15.54 32.91
C GLY A 516 3.37 15.43 31.69
N ASP A 517 4.67 15.43 32.00
CA ASP A 517 5.73 15.23 31.01
C ASP A 517 5.69 13.82 30.42
N TRP A 518 6.35 13.65 29.26
CA TRP A 518 6.54 12.35 28.64
C TRP A 518 7.47 11.46 29.48
N VAL A 519 7.01 10.25 29.78
CA VAL A 519 7.77 9.23 30.50
C VAL A 519 8.19 8.16 29.49
N LEU A 520 9.49 7.84 29.45
CA LEU A 520 9.99 6.73 28.63
C LEU A 520 9.53 5.40 29.24
N MET A 521 8.73 4.64 28.51
CA MET A 521 8.31 3.30 28.90
C MET A 521 9.37 2.24 28.58
N THR A 522 9.93 2.30 27.35
CA THR A 522 11.03 1.42 26.93
C THR A 522 11.76 2.03 25.73
N ARG A 523 13.06 1.80 25.65
CA ARG A 523 13.95 2.34 24.63
C ARG A 523 14.52 1.24 23.74
N GLY A 524 14.76 1.57 22.45
CA GLY A 524 15.53 0.74 21.54
C GLY A 524 14.90 -0.62 21.25
N VAL A 525 13.58 -0.68 21.23
CA VAL A 525 12.88 -1.93 20.89
C VAL A 525 13.15 -2.28 19.42
N ASP A 526 13.64 -3.48 19.19
CA ASP A 526 13.93 -3.97 17.84
C ASP A 526 12.62 -4.17 17.05
N ALA A 527 12.43 -3.38 15.99
CA ALA A 527 11.28 -3.38 15.11
C ALA A 527 11.57 -4.02 13.73
N ILE A 528 12.63 -4.82 13.63
CA ILE A 528 12.98 -5.54 12.39
C ILE A 528 11.85 -6.47 11.92
N ASN A 529 11.00 -6.94 12.84
CA ASN A 529 9.82 -7.74 12.54
C ASN A 529 8.78 -6.99 11.69
N LEU A 530 8.87 -5.67 11.57
CA LEU A 530 8.02 -4.86 10.68
C LEU A 530 8.60 -4.75 9.25
N SER A 531 9.80 -5.27 9.01
CA SER A 531 10.39 -5.30 7.67
C SER A 531 9.85 -6.45 6.86
N THR A 532 9.53 -6.21 5.59
CA THR A 532 9.08 -7.21 4.62
C THR A 532 10.08 -8.37 4.49
N ASN A 533 11.39 -8.08 4.51
CA ASN A 533 12.43 -9.11 4.45
C ASN A 533 12.50 -10.02 5.69
N ARG A 534 11.87 -9.62 6.79
CA ARG A 534 11.75 -10.46 7.99
C ARG A 534 10.41 -11.18 8.07
N SER A 535 9.34 -10.46 7.77
CA SER A 535 7.96 -10.94 7.94
C SER A 535 7.37 -11.63 6.70
N GLY A 536 7.99 -11.41 5.54
CA GLY A 536 7.36 -11.70 4.25
C GLY A 536 6.24 -10.70 3.91
N GLY A 537 5.53 -10.98 2.82
CA GLY A 537 4.43 -10.15 2.35
C GLY A 537 4.90 -8.96 1.49
N PHE A 538 3.99 -8.01 1.26
CA PHE A 538 4.15 -6.98 0.23
C PHE A 538 3.82 -5.56 0.69
N ILE A 539 3.32 -5.36 1.92
CA ILE A 539 2.99 -4.05 2.45
C ILE A 539 4.18 -3.40 3.19
N GLY A 540 4.10 -2.09 3.43
CA GLY A 540 4.89 -1.41 4.44
C GLY A 540 4.16 -1.39 5.79
N ALA A 541 4.89 -1.14 6.87
CA ALA A 541 4.31 -1.02 8.19
C ALA A 541 3.24 0.09 8.24
N CYS A 542 2.14 -0.20 8.91
CA CYS A 542 1.05 0.74 9.15
C CYS A 542 0.91 1.02 10.64
N ILE A 543 0.67 2.29 10.99
CA ILE A 543 0.43 2.75 12.36
C ILE A 543 -1.07 2.88 12.56
N GLY A 544 -1.63 2.11 13.48
CA GLY A 544 -3.08 2.06 13.70
C GLY A 544 -3.50 2.58 15.06
N LEU A 545 -4.65 3.28 15.10
CA LEU A 545 -5.45 3.46 16.31
C LEU A 545 -6.36 2.24 16.44
N TYR A 546 -6.29 1.55 17.56
CA TYR A 546 -6.83 0.20 17.71
C TYR A 546 -7.55 0.03 19.05
N ALA A 547 -8.65 -0.72 19.01
CA ALA A 547 -9.35 -1.17 20.21
C ALA A 547 -9.86 -2.61 20.04
N THR A 548 -9.79 -3.41 21.10
CA THR A 548 -10.36 -4.77 21.14
C THR A 548 -11.07 -5.05 22.47
N SER A 549 -12.04 -5.94 22.42
CA SER A 549 -12.82 -6.38 23.59
C SER A 549 -13.08 -7.88 23.50
N ASP A 550 -13.49 -8.52 24.58
CA ASP A 550 -13.97 -9.91 24.57
C ASP A 550 -15.51 -10.01 24.40
N ASN A 551 -16.19 -8.86 24.31
CA ASN A 551 -17.62 -8.82 24.08
C ASN A 551 -17.95 -8.51 22.62
N PRO A 552 -18.89 -9.23 21.97
CA PRO A 552 -19.33 -8.89 20.63
C PRO A 552 -20.02 -7.53 20.60
N LEU A 553 -19.88 -6.80 19.49
CA LEU A 553 -20.74 -5.67 19.17
C LEU A 553 -22.17 -6.20 19.01
N LYS A 554 -23.12 -5.63 19.70
CA LYS A 554 -24.54 -5.95 19.55
C LYS A 554 -25.19 -5.09 18.50
#